data_bc71b2235231da253621d99c8d0dcfb3
#
_entry.id   bc71b2235231da253621d99c8d0dcfb3
#
_cell.length_a   1.000
_cell.length_b   1.000
_cell.length_c   1.000
_cell.angle_alpha   90.00
_cell.angle_beta   90.00
_cell.angle_gamma   90.00
#
_symmetry.space_group_name_H-M   'P 1'
#
loop_
_entity.id
_entity.type
_entity.pdbx_description
1 polymer ?
#
loop_
_entity_poly.entity_id
_entity_poly.type
_entity_poly.pdbx_seq_one_letter_code
_entity_poly.pdbx_strand_id
1 'polypeptide(L)'
;MLTFGTAYVYEQKETGRVVSNCHKLPESNFNRRLLSVDEIVNEYTSLIAGMTARNPNLKILFTVSPIRHIRDGMHANQLSKSTLLLTIDRLQQLFPKQVFYFPAYEIVLDELRDYRFYADDMLHPSPLAVNYLWKCFSDSFFSAETKQVMTEVEDIRKDMAHKPFHPESEAYQRFLGQIVLKIERLIGKYPYLDFQKETELCHIRLNP
;
A
#
# COMPACT_ATOMS: atom_id res chain seq x y z
N MET A 1 2.17 4.91 6.47
CA MET A 1 1.19 3.81 6.57
C MET A 1 1.91 2.51 6.90
N LEU A 2 1.33 1.67 7.76
CA LEU A 2 1.84 0.36 8.17
C LEU A 2 0.78 -0.70 7.89
N THR A 3 1.16 -1.75 7.15
CA THR A 3 0.27 -2.87 6.81
C THR A 3 0.69 -4.09 7.62
N PHE A 4 -0.20 -4.57 8.48
CA PHE A 4 0.01 -5.81 9.22
C PHE A 4 -0.44 -7.02 8.41
N GLY A 5 0.45 -8.00 8.25
CA GLY A 5 0.17 -9.24 7.52
C GLY A 5 -0.32 -10.36 8.42
N THR A 6 0.45 -10.69 9.43
CA THR A 6 0.19 -11.77 10.39
C THR A 6 0.74 -11.42 11.76
N ALA A 7 0.12 -11.92 12.81
CA ALA A 7 0.63 -11.85 14.18
C ALA A 7 1.55 -13.05 14.54
N TYR A 8 1.79 -13.96 13.58
CA TYR A 8 2.80 -15.00 13.77
C TYR A 8 4.21 -14.48 13.55
N VAL A 9 5.10 -14.83 14.45
CA VAL A 9 6.52 -14.49 14.40
C VAL A 9 7.40 -15.73 14.47
N TYR A 10 8.64 -15.59 14.03
CA TYR A 10 9.71 -16.54 14.28
C TYR A 10 10.57 -16.03 15.41
N GLU A 11 10.79 -16.85 16.41
CA GLU A 11 11.67 -16.57 17.54
C GLU A 11 12.86 -17.53 17.49
N GLN A 12 14.05 -16.97 17.36
CA GLN A 12 15.28 -17.77 17.31
C GLN A 12 15.53 -18.44 18.66
N LYS A 13 15.62 -19.77 18.69
CA LYS A 13 15.73 -20.54 19.92
C LYS A 13 16.97 -20.21 20.76
N GLU A 14 18.06 -19.92 20.08
CA GLU A 14 19.36 -19.64 20.73
C GLU A 14 19.34 -18.27 21.44
N THR A 15 18.73 -17.26 20.86
CA THR A 15 18.81 -15.86 21.33
C THR A 15 17.51 -15.35 21.91
N GLY A 16 16.40 -16.04 21.71
CA GLY A 16 15.05 -15.56 22.04
C GLY A 16 14.58 -14.38 21.19
N ARG A 17 15.32 -13.97 20.16
CA ARG A 17 15.01 -12.80 19.35
C ARG A 17 13.92 -13.12 18.32
N VAL A 18 12.94 -12.22 18.22
CA VAL A 18 11.96 -12.24 17.14
C VAL A 18 12.62 -11.76 15.84
N VAL A 19 12.43 -12.52 14.77
CA VAL A 19 12.93 -12.23 13.42
C VAL A 19 11.82 -12.28 12.39
N SER A 20 11.97 -11.55 11.29
CA SER A 20 10.96 -11.47 10.23
C SER A 20 10.85 -12.76 9.39
N ASN A 21 11.94 -13.50 9.27
CA ASN A 21 12.01 -14.77 8.54
C ASN A 21 13.18 -15.61 9.05
N CYS A 22 13.29 -16.84 8.56
CA CYS A 22 14.35 -17.77 8.97
C CYS A 22 15.73 -17.48 8.35
N HIS A 23 15.89 -16.47 7.50
CA HIS A 23 17.16 -16.09 6.85
C HIS A 23 17.93 -17.25 6.20
N LYS A 24 17.21 -18.21 5.59
CA LYS A 24 17.74 -19.47 5.02
C LYS A 24 18.34 -20.45 6.04
N LEU A 25 18.22 -20.19 7.33
CA LEU A 25 18.57 -21.15 8.37
C LEU A 25 17.48 -22.25 8.48
N PRO A 26 17.83 -23.44 8.98
CA PRO A 26 16.84 -24.50 9.22
C PRO A 26 15.70 -24.01 10.12
N GLU A 27 14.48 -24.33 9.73
CA GLU A 27 13.29 -23.93 10.49
C GLU A 27 13.30 -24.46 11.93
N SER A 28 13.98 -25.60 12.15
CA SER A 28 14.18 -26.19 13.47
C SER A 28 14.88 -25.26 14.48
N ASN A 29 15.60 -24.25 14.02
CA ASN A 29 16.28 -23.25 14.86
C ASN A 29 15.33 -22.18 15.41
N PHE A 30 14.06 -22.20 15.00
CA PHE A 30 13.07 -21.20 15.38
C PHE A 30 11.88 -21.84 16.07
N ASN A 31 11.29 -21.08 16.98
CA ASN A 31 9.94 -21.30 17.45
C ASN A 31 8.99 -20.38 16.64
N ARG A 32 7.92 -20.95 16.10
CA ARG A 32 6.85 -20.16 15.47
C ARG A 32 5.73 -20.01 16.48
N ARG A 33 5.37 -18.78 16.80
CA ARG A 33 4.29 -18.51 17.76
C ARG A 33 3.42 -17.33 17.33
N LEU A 34 2.20 -17.31 17.82
CA LEU A 34 1.30 -16.18 17.71
C LEU A 34 1.63 -15.18 18.82
N LEU A 35 1.79 -13.92 18.47
CA LEU A 35 1.88 -12.83 19.44
C LEU A 35 0.51 -12.56 20.07
N SER A 36 0.49 -12.20 21.35
CA SER A 36 -0.70 -11.69 22.00
C SER A 36 -0.95 -10.21 21.63
N VAL A 37 -2.18 -9.75 21.85
CA VAL A 37 -2.55 -8.35 21.70
C VAL A 37 -1.66 -7.46 22.58
N ASP A 38 -1.46 -7.85 23.85
CA ASP A 38 -0.68 -7.07 24.81
C ASP A 38 0.80 -6.94 24.42
N GLU A 39 1.41 -8.01 23.90
CA GLU A 39 2.79 -7.94 23.40
C GLU A 39 2.92 -6.90 22.30
N ILE A 40 2.03 -6.93 21.30
CA ILE A 40 2.09 -6.01 20.16
C ILE A 40 1.77 -4.57 20.63
N VAL A 41 0.76 -4.38 21.48
CA VAL A 41 0.39 -3.07 22.01
C VAL A 41 1.54 -2.45 22.79
N ASN A 42 2.21 -3.20 23.67
CA ASN A 42 3.33 -2.69 24.46
C ASN A 42 4.50 -2.22 23.59
N GLU A 43 4.89 -3.03 22.60
CA GLU A 43 5.96 -2.67 21.67
C GLU A 43 5.60 -1.41 20.85
N TYR A 44 4.40 -1.37 20.27
CA TYR A 44 3.98 -0.22 19.47
C TYR A 44 3.70 1.02 20.29
N THR A 45 3.27 0.89 21.55
CA THR A 45 3.12 2.04 22.48
C THR A 45 4.46 2.73 22.66
N SER A 46 5.52 1.98 22.95
CA SER A 46 6.88 2.52 23.11
C SER A 46 7.39 3.17 21.83
N LEU A 47 7.18 2.50 20.68
CA LEU A 47 7.58 3.00 19.37
C LEU A 47 6.85 4.32 19.01
N ILE A 48 5.52 4.35 19.14
CA ILE A 48 4.69 5.52 18.83
C ILE A 48 5.05 6.70 19.73
N ALA A 49 5.22 6.47 21.03
CA ALA A 49 5.63 7.50 21.96
C ALA A 49 6.99 8.11 21.57
N GLY A 50 7.98 7.28 21.25
CA GLY A 50 9.30 7.73 20.79
C GLY A 50 9.26 8.51 19.48
N MET A 51 8.45 8.06 18.51
CA MET A 51 8.27 8.76 17.23
C MET A 51 7.54 10.09 17.41
N THR A 52 6.48 10.12 18.23
CA THR A 52 5.69 11.33 18.50
C THR A 52 6.49 12.38 19.28
N ALA A 53 7.39 11.97 20.17
CA ALA A 53 8.29 12.88 20.85
C ALA A 53 9.22 13.63 19.88
N ARG A 54 9.62 12.98 18.77
CA ARG A 54 10.45 13.59 17.70
C ARG A 54 9.63 14.39 16.69
N ASN A 55 8.42 13.96 16.41
CA ASN A 55 7.49 14.61 15.49
C ASN A 55 6.06 14.63 16.09
N PRO A 56 5.68 15.69 16.81
CA PRO A 56 4.36 15.79 17.44
C PRO A 56 3.18 15.76 16.44
N ASN A 57 3.43 16.10 15.18
CA ASN A 57 2.41 16.11 14.13
C ASN A 57 2.30 14.75 13.39
N LEU A 58 3.06 13.74 13.82
CA LEU A 58 3.04 12.42 13.19
C LEU A 58 1.63 11.82 13.22
N LYS A 59 1.20 11.30 12.06
CA LYS A 59 0.02 10.48 11.91
C LYS A 59 0.44 9.11 11.41
N ILE A 60 -0.08 8.06 12.03
CA ILE A 60 0.22 6.68 11.69
C ILE A 60 -1.09 6.04 11.24
N LEU A 61 -1.12 5.58 10.00
CA LEU A 61 -2.25 4.86 9.45
C LEU A 61 -1.93 3.37 9.41
N PHE A 62 -2.69 2.59 10.14
CA PHE A 62 -2.61 1.13 10.12
C PHE A 62 -3.64 0.55 9.15
N THR A 63 -3.34 -0.63 8.62
CA THR A 63 -4.27 -1.49 7.92
C THR A 63 -3.88 -2.96 8.12
N VAL A 64 -4.86 -3.86 8.04
CA VAL A 64 -4.61 -5.31 8.06
C VAL A 64 -4.71 -5.83 6.63
N SER A 65 -3.69 -6.55 6.18
CA SER A 65 -3.66 -7.16 4.84
C SER A 65 -4.78 -8.19 4.68
N PRO A 66 -5.56 -8.16 3.60
CA PRO A 66 -6.56 -9.18 3.31
C PRO A 66 -5.95 -10.52 2.82
N ILE A 67 -4.66 -10.56 2.52
CA ILE A 67 -3.99 -11.79 2.07
C ILE A 67 -4.11 -12.88 3.14
N ARG A 68 -4.51 -14.09 2.70
CA ARG A 68 -4.67 -15.24 3.59
C ARG A 68 -3.34 -15.95 3.80
N HIS A 69 -2.91 -16.05 5.06
CA HIS A 69 -1.73 -16.82 5.45
C HIS A 69 -2.13 -18.26 5.77
N ILE A 70 -2.14 -19.12 4.75
CA ILE A 70 -2.66 -20.50 4.86
C ILE A 70 -1.70 -21.50 5.51
N ARG A 71 -0.45 -21.12 5.73
CA ARG A 71 0.59 -22.00 6.29
C ARG A 71 0.16 -22.63 7.63
N ASP A 72 -0.50 -21.86 8.47
CA ASP A 72 -0.94 -22.29 9.80
C ASP A 72 -2.39 -22.78 9.81
N GLY A 73 -3.04 -22.82 8.62
CA GLY A 73 -4.44 -23.14 8.44
C GLY A 73 -5.36 -21.92 8.50
N MET A 74 -6.56 -22.06 7.98
CA MET A 74 -7.51 -20.94 7.85
C MET A 74 -8.00 -20.41 9.18
N HIS A 75 -8.21 -21.28 10.18
CA HIS A 75 -8.61 -20.87 11.52
C HIS A 75 -7.53 -20.06 12.21
N ALA A 76 -6.29 -20.54 12.16
CA ALA A 76 -5.14 -19.83 12.73
C ALA A 76 -4.88 -18.49 12.02
N ASN A 77 -5.11 -18.41 10.69
CA ASN A 77 -5.09 -17.14 9.99
C ASN A 77 -6.13 -16.16 10.56
N GLN A 78 -7.38 -16.61 10.82
CA GLN A 78 -8.41 -15.74 11.41
C GLN A 78 -8.04 -15.29 12.83
N LEU A 79 -7.50 -16.16 13.66
CA LEU A 79 -7.02 -15.77 14.99
C LEU A 79 -5.91 -14.72 14.91
N SER A 80 -4.97 -14.92 13.98
CA SER A 80 -3.90 -13.95 13.72
C SER A 80 -4.46 -12.58 13.29
N LYS A 81 -5.41 -12.54 12.34
CA LYS A 81 -6.04 -11.29 11.89
C LYS A 81 -6.81 -10.62 13.03
N SER A 82 -7.54 -11.38 13.82
CA SER A 82 -8.28 -10.87 14.99
C SER A 82 -7.35 -10.24 16.03
N THR A 83 -6.20 -10.87 16.29
CA THR A 83 -5.16 -10.29 17.15
C THR A 83 -4.70 -8.93 16.65
N LEU A 84 -4.44 -8.81 15.35
CA LEU A 84 -3.99 -7.54 14.74
C LEU A 84 -5.06 -6.46 14.78
N LEU A 85 -6.33 -6.82 14.53
CA LEU A 85 -7.47 -5.89 14.60
C LEU A 85 -7.67 -5.36 16.03
N LEU A 86 -7.69 -6.24 17.03
CA LEU A 86 -7.80 -5.86 18.44
C LEU A 86 -6.60 -4.99 18.89
N THR A 87 -5.40 -5.29 18.38
CA THR A 87 -4.20 -4.48 18.64
C THR A 87 -4.37 -3.06 18.10
N ILE A 88 -4.82 -2.91 16.86
CA ILE A 88 -4.98 -1.58 16.23
C ILE A 88 -6.06 -0.79 16.96
N ASP A 89 -7.19 -1.40 17.30
CA ASP A 89 -8.25 -0.75 18.08
C ASP A 89 -7.70 -0.19 19.40
N ARG A 90 -6.94 -0.99 20.13
CA ARG A 90 -6.33 -0.57 21.37
C ARG A 90 -5.31 0.56 21.20
N LEU A 91 -4.50 0.52 20.13
CA LEU A 91 -3.58 1.61 19.80
C LEU A 91 -4.31 2.90 19.42
N GLN A 92 -5.47 2.82 18.74
CA GLN A 92 -6.31 3.99 18.47
C GLN A 92 -6.88 4.61 19.76
N GLN A 93 -7.29 3.77 20.72
CA GLN A 93 -7.74 4.26 22.04
C GLN A 93 -6.62 4.94 22.82
N LEU A 94 -5.40 4.41 22.78
CA LEU A 94 -4.24 4.98 23.46
C LEU A 94 -3.72 6.25 22.78
N PHE A 95 -3.80 6.33 21.46
CA PHE A 95 -3.27 7.43 20.64
C PHE A 95 -4.30 8.00 19.65
N PRO A 96 -5.44 8.52 20.14
CA PRO A 96 -6.59 8.88 19.29
C PRO A 96 -6.32 10.01 18.29
N LYS A 97 -5.25 10.79 18.50
CA LYS A 97 -4.84 11.88 17.60
C LYS A 97 -3.77 11.48 16.59
N GLN A 98 -3.08 10.37 16.81
CA GLN A 98 -1.93 9.91 16.02
C GLN A 98 -2.22 8.65 15.22
N VAL A 99 -3.02 7.73 15.76
CA VAL A 99 -3.27 6.42 15.16
C VAL A 99 -4.62 6.38 14.46
N PHE A 100 -4.59 5.98 13.21
CA PHE A 100 -5.75 5.83 12.32
C PHE A 100 -5.76 4.42 11.73
N TYR A 101 -6.92 3.97 11.27
CA TYR A 101 -7.10 2.67 10.65
C TYR A 101 -7.81 2.79 9.30
N PHE A 102 -7.32 2.03 8.30
CA PHE A 102 -8.02 1.82 7.03
C PHE A 102 -8.43 0.35 6.93
N PRO A 103 -9.74 0.03 6.79
CA PRO A 103 -10.29 -1.32 6.92
C PRO A 103 -10.13 -2.15 5.63
N ALA A 104 -8.89 -2.30 5.12
CA ALA A 104 -8.66 -3.06 3.88
C ALA A 104 -9.05 -4.53 4.01
N TYR A 105 -8.87 -5.12 5.19
CA TYR A 105 -9.25 -6.51 5.47
C TYR A 105 -10.76 -6.69 5.40
N GLU A 106 -11.51 -5.84 6.07
CA GLU A 106 -12.98 -5.89 6.13
C GLU A 106 -13.60 -5.61 4.78
N ILE A 107 -13.09 -4.62 4.03
CA ILE A 107 -13.58 -4.32 2.68
C ILE A 107 -13.49 -5.57 1.80
N VAL A 108 -12.37 -6.30 1.82
CA VAL A 108 -12.24 -7.51 0.99
C VAL A 108 -13.10 -8.65 1.50
N LEU A 109 -13.17 -8.88 2.82
CA LEU A 109 -13.88 -10.04 3.38
C LEU A 109 -15.38 -9.83 3.52
N ASP A 110 -15.83 -8.61 3.78
CA ASP A 110 -17.23 -8.31 4.04
C ASP A 110 -17.95 -7.64 2.87
N GLU A 111 -17.31 -6.69 2.19
CA GLU A 111 -17.90 -5.98 1.06
C GLU A 111 -17.67 -6.72 -0.26
N LEU A 112 -16.43 -7.18 -0.51
CA LEU A 112 -16.05 -7.88 -1.74
C LEU A 112 -16.13 -9.41 -1.58
N ARG A 113 -17.27 -9.95 -1.18
CA ARG A 113 -17.50 -11.36 -0.78
C ARG A 113 -17.47 -12.38 -1.91
N ASP A 114 -16.93 -12.08 -3.07
CA ASP A 114 -16.97 -12.97 -4.24
C ASP A 114 -15.54 -13.36 -4.66
N TYR A 115 -15.38 -14.59 -5.14
CA TYR A 115 -14.08 -15.12 -5.59
C TYR A 115 -13.48 -14.36 -6.78
N ARG A 116 -14.25 -13.62 -7.58
CA ARG A 116 -13.74 -12.73 -8.63
C ARG A 116 -12.81 -11.62 -8.09
N PHE A 117 -12.87 -11.35 -6.80
CA PHE A 117 -12.01 -10.38 -6.12
C PHE A 117 -10.71 -10.99 -5.58
N TYR A 118 -10.50 -12.30 -5.82
CA TYR A 118 -9.26 -12.99 -5.55
C TYR A 118 -8.54 -13.34 -6.85
N ALA A 119 -7.20 -13.41 -6.80
CA ALA A 119 -6.38 -13.97 -7.86
C ALA A 119 -6.59 -15.50 -7.97
N ASP A 120 -6.01 -16.12 -8.98
CA ASP A 120 -6.17 -17.56 -9.24
C ASP A 120 -5.71 -18.45 -8.07
N ASP A 121 -4.81 -17.94 -7.23
CA ASP A 121 -4.35 -18.64 -6.02
C ASP A 121 -5.35 -18.62 -4.85
N MET A 122 -6.46 -17.90 -4.96
CA MET A 122 -7.49 -17.73 -3.92
C MET A 122 -6.97 -17.10 -2.61
N LEU A 123 -5.79 -16.50 -2.64
CA LEU A 123 -5.12 -15.91 -1.47
C LEU A 123 -4.91 -14.41 -1.61
N HIS A 124 -4.46 -13.99 -2.77
CA HIS A 124 -4.18 -12.59 -3.07
C HIS A 124 -5.41 -11.90 -3.65
N PRO A 125 -5.61 -10.60 -3.39
CA PRO A 125 -6.64 -9.82 -4.06
C PRO A 125 -6.38 -9.75 -5.57
N SER A 126 -7.44 -9.82 -6.37
CA SER A 126 -7.37 -9.58 -7.82
C SER A 126 -7.06 -8.11 -8.13
N PRO A 127 -6.61 -7.76 -9.35
CA PRO A 127 -6.46 -6.37 -9.77
C PRO A 127 -7.74 -5.54 -9.59
N LEU A 128 -8.91 -6.15 -9.77
CA LEU A 128 -10.20 -5.49 -9.55
C LEU A 128 -10.37 -5.09 -8.07
N ALA A 129 -10.06 -6.00 -7.14
CA ALA A 129 -10.12 -5.72 -5.71
C ALA A 129 -9.10 -4.65 -5.28
N VAL A 130 -7.88 -4.71 -5.83
CA VAL A 130 -6.84 -3.70 -5.56
C VAL A 130 -7.29 -2.30 -6.01
N ASN A 131 -7.88 -2.19 -7.21
CA ASN A 131 -8.40 -0.93 -7.73
C ASN A 131 -9.57 -0.39 -6.87
N TYR A 132 -10.44 -1.28 -6.40
CA TYR A 132 -11.52 -0.92 -5.51
C TYR A 132 -11.01 -0.40 -4.16
N LEU A 133 -10.09 -1.13 -3.54
CA LEU A 133 -9.43 -0.71 -2.30
C LEU A 133 -8.72 0.64 -2.45
N TRP A 134 -8.03 0.84 -3.58
CA TRP A 134 -7.37 2.11 -3.88
C TRP A 134 -8.37 3.26 -3.99
N LYS A 135 -9.51 3.01 -4.63
CA LYS A 135 -10.60 4.00 -4.70
C LYS A 135 -11.12 4.34 -3.31
N CYS A 136 -11.47 3.35 -2.49
CA CYS A 136 -11.92 3.57 -1.10
C CYS A 136 -10.90 4.33 -0.28
N PHE A 137 -9.62 3.98 -0.41
CA PHE A 137 -8.52 4.65 0.27
C PHE A 137 -8.39 6.12 -0.16
N SER A 138 -8.34 6.37 -1.46
CA SER A 138 -8.23 7.74 -1.99
C SER A 138 -9.43 8.60 -1.65
N ASP A 139 -10.63 8.02 -1.63
CA ASP A 139 -11.86 8.74 -1.26
C ASP A 139 -11.88 9.12 0.22
N SER A 140 -11.26 8.30 1.08
CA SER A 140 -11.23 8.53 2.53
C SER A 140 -10.13 9.50 2.97
N PHE A 141 -8.96 9.50 2.30
CA PHE A 141 -7.78 10.16 2.81
C PHE A 141 -7.23 11.30 1.94
N PHE A 142 -7.65 11.40 0.68
CA PHE A 142 -7.12 12.42 -0.22
C PHE A 142 -8.07 13.60 -0.37
N SER A 143 -7.51 14.81 -0.40
CA SER A 143 -8.26 16.01 -0.70
C SER A 143 -8.76 16.02 -2.15
N ALA A 144 -9.77 16.84 -2.45
CA ALA A 144 -10.25 17.02 -3.81
C ALA A 144 -9.12 17.48 -4.75
N GLU A 145 -8.24 18.36 -4.29
CA GLU A 145 -7.08 18.82 -5.04
C GLU A 145 -6.12 17.68 -5.36
N THR A 146 -5.78 16.84 -4.35
CA THR A 146 -4.92 15.65 -4.56
C THR A 146 -5.52 14.70 -5.60
N LYS A 147 -6.83 14.44 -5.52
CA LYS A 147 -7.53 13.59 -6.50
C LYS A 147 -7.50 14.18 -7.90
N GLN A 148 -7.63 15.49 -8.02
CA GLN A 148 -7.50 16.17 -9.32
C GLN A 148 -6.10 15.99 -9.90
N VAL A 149 -5.05 16.24 -9.11
CA VAL A 149 -3.65 16.01 -9.54
C VAL A 149 -3.43 14.57 -9.98
N MET A 150 -3.94 13.60 -9.21
CA MET A 150 -3.84 12.18 -9.56
C MET A 150 -4.49 11.88 -10.91
N THR A 151 -5.67 12.45 -11.18
CA THR A 151 -6.36 12.27 -12.47
C THR A 151 -5.53 12.86 -13.61
N GLU A 152 -5.02 14.08 -13.45
CA GLU A 152 -4.19 14.74 -14.48
C GLU A 152 -2.88 13.95 -14.76
N VAL A 153 -2.24 13.40 -13.70
CA VAL A 153 -1.06 12.52 -13.84
C VAL A 153 -1.41 11.20 -14.53
N GLU A 154 -2.56 10.61 -14.20
CA GLU A 154 -3.01 9.36 -14.81
C GLU A 154 -3.34 9.53 -16.29
N ASP A 155 -3.92 10.66 -16.68
CA ASP A 155 -4.21 10.98 -18.08
C ASP A 155 -2.91 11.14 -18.88
N ILE A 156 -1.89 11.80 -18.34
CA ILE A 156 -0.56 11.86 -18.96
C ILE A 156 0.02 10.45 -19.11
N ARG A 157 -0.08 9.59 -18.11
CA ARG A 157 0.41 8.20 -18.19
C ARG A 157 -0.32 7.37 -19.23
N LYS A 158 -1.63 7.54 -19.35
CA LYS A 158 -2.44 6.88 -20.40
C LYS A 158 -2.02 7.34 -21.79
N ASP A 159 -1.84 8.67 -21.97
CA ASP A 159 -1.38 9.23 -23.23
C ASP A 159 0.02 8.69 -23.58
N MET A 160 0.95 8.62 -22.61
CA MET A 160 2.30 8.07 -22.81
C MET A 160 2.30 6.56 -23.14
N ALA A 161 1.35 5.81 -22.64
CA ALA A 161 1.20 4.38 -22.89
C ALA A 161 0.58 4.09 -24.27
N HIS A 162 0.04 5.10 -24.95
CA HIS A 162 -0.53 4.95 -26.28
C HIS A 162 0.52 4.50 -27.31
N LYS A 163 0.23 3.41 -28.01
CA LYS A 163 1.06 2.86 -29.09
C LYS A 163 0.47 3.28 -30.44
N PRO A 164 1.12 4.18 -31.19
CA PRO A 164 0.61 4.61 -32.48
C PRO A 164 0.75 3.50 -33.52
N PHE A 165 -0.16 3.44 -34.47
CA PHE A 165 -0.03 2.60 -35.67
C PHE A 165 1.02 3.18 -36.64
N HIS A 166 1.15 4.51 -36.69
CA HIS A 166 2.06 5.26 -37.56
C HIS A 166 2.89 6.25 -36.71
N PRO A 167 4.02 5.80 -36.12
CA PRO A 167 4.86 6.64 -35.25
C PRO A 167 5.43 7.88 -35.93
N GLU A 168 5.63 7.81 -37.27
CA GLU A 168 6.19 8.89 -38.12
C GLU A 168 5.14 9.93 -38.54
N SER A 169 3.86 9.72 -38.21
CA SER A 169 2.79 10.60 -38.68
C SER A 169 2.82 11.98 -37.97
N GLU A 170 2.50 13.05 -38.71
CA GLU A 170 2.33 14.38 -38.11
C GLU A 170 1.27 14.41 -37.00
N ALA A 171 0.26 13.55 -37.09
CA ALA A 171 -0.78 13.44 -36.07
C ALA A 171 -0.18 12.96 -34.74
N TYR A 172 0.72 11.98 -34.79
CA TYR A 172 1.41 11.48 -33.60
C TYR A 172 2.42 12.48 -33.03
N GLN A 173 3.15 13.19 -33.90
CA GLN A 173 4.05 14.26 -33.44
C GLN A 173 3.27 15.38 -32.74
N ARG A 174 2.13 15.80 -33.29
CA ARG A 174 1.25 16.78 -32.61
C ARG A 174 0.73 16.26 -31.28
N PHE A 175 0.34 14.97 -31.20
CA PHE A 175 -0.09 14.34 -29.96
C PHE A 175 1.03 14.35 -28.90
N LEU A 176 2.25 14.00 -29.24
CA LEU A 176 3.41 14.07 -28.32
C LEU A 176 3.66 15.51 -27.84
N GLY A 177 3.58 16.51 -28.73
CA GLY A 177 3.69 17.92 -28.36
C GLY A 177 2.62 18.34 -27.36
N GLN A 178 1.37 17.83 -27.48
CA GLN A 178 0.32 18.09 -26.50
C GLN A 178 0.60 17.44 -25.13
N ILE A 179 1.23 16.26 -25.09
CA ILE A 179 1.65 15.64 -23.83
C ILE A 179 2.67 16.53 -23.12
N VAL A 180 3.68 17.03 -23.85
CA VAL A 180 4.70 17.94 -23.28
C VAL A 180 4.03 19.18 -22.69
N LEU A 181 3.11 19.81 -23.41
CA LEU A 181 2.36 20.99 -22.92
C LEU A 181 1.51 20.67 -21.68
N LYS A 182 0.90 19.47 -21.59
CA LYS A 182 0.18 19.04 -20.38
C LYS A 182 1.14 18.90 -19.19
N ILE A 183 2.30 18.29 -19.40
CA ILE A 183 3.35 18.14 -18.38
C ILE A 183 3.84 19.51 -17.91
N GLU A 184 4.18 20.43 -18.81
CA GLU A 184 4.65 21.77 -18.46
C GLU A 184 3.62 22.54 -17.63
N ARG A 185 2.33 22.49 -18.00
CA ARG A 185 1.25 23.09 -17.22
C ARG A 185 1.17 22.51 -15.81
N LEU A 186 1.27 21.18 -15.71
CA LEU A 186 1.12 20.50 -14.42
C LEU A 186 2.32 20.81 -13.51
N ILE A 187 3.54 20.81 -14.03
CA ILE A 187 4.75 21.21 -13.30
C ILE A 187 4.68 22.69 -12.90
N GLY A 188 4.20 23.57 -13.80
CA GLY A 188 4.01 24.99 -13.49
C GLY A 188 3.05 25.24 -12.31
N LYS A 189 2.03 24.39 -12.16
CA LYS A 189 1.07 24.44 -11.05
C LYS A 189 1.57 23.71 -9.80
N TYR A 190 2.28 22.60 -9.98
CA TYR A 190 2.77 21.71 -8.93
C TYR A 190 4.26 21.39 -9.12
N PRO A 191 5.18 22.29 -8.74
CA PRO A 191 6.62 22.19 -9.02
C PRO A 191 7.32 20.99 -8.37
N TYR A 192 6.66 20.32 -7.42
CA TYR A 192 7.19 19.12 -6.76
C TYR A 192 6.98 17.82 -7.55
N LEU A 193 6.24 17.88 -8.69
CA LEU A 193 6.04 16.72 -9.56
C LEU A 193 7.25 16.55 -10.47
N ASP A 194 7.73 15.31 -10.59
CA ASP A 194 8.82 14.93 -11.46
C ASP A 194 8.29 14.17 -12.69
N PHE A 195 8.46 14.78 -13.87
CA PHE A 195 8.13 14.22 -15.19
C PHE A 195 9.34 14.21 -16.14
N GLN A 196 10.55 14.23 -15.59
CA GLN A 196 11.74 14.28 -16.41
C GLN A 196 11.81 13.12 -17.42
N LYS A 197 11.52 11.91 -16.98
CA LYS A 197 11.53 10.70 -17.83
C LYS A 197 10.49 10.76 -18.94
N GLU A 198 9.29 11.19 -18.63
CA GLU A 198 8.19 11.30 -19.59
C GLU A 198 8.52 12.37 -20.65
N THR A 199 9.06 13.50 -20.23
CA THR A 199 9.48 14.59 -21.11
C THR A 199 10.61 14.14 -22.04
N GLU A 200 11.66 13.50 -21.52
CA GLU A 200 12.77 12.94 -22.30
C GLU A 200 12.26 11.93 -23.34
N LEU A 201 11.35 11.02 -22.94
CA LEU A 201 10.74 10.05 -23.86
C LEU A 201 9.94 10.73 -24.98
N CYS A 202 9.20 11.78 -24.69
CA CYS A 202 8.51 12.56 -25.71
C CYS A 202 9.50 13.20 -26.69
N HIS A 203 10.58 13.79 -26.21
CA HIS A 203 11.61 14.40 -27.07
C HIS A 203 12.34 13.38 -27.96
N ILE A 204 12.67 12.19 -27.42
CA ILE A 204 13.26 11.10 -28.20
C ILE A 204 12.30 10.64 -29.32
N ARG A 205 11.00 10.57 -29.05
CA ARG A 205 9.99 10.14 -30.03
C ARG A 205 9.66 11.25 -31.05
N LEU A 206 9.86 12.52 -30.69
CA LEU A 206 9.69 13.66 -31.61
C LEU A 206 10.88 13.83 -32.56
N ASN A 207 12.08 13.40 -32.15
CA ASN A 207 13.33 13.53 -32.93
C ASN A 207 13.99 12.14 -33.01
N PRO A 208 13.43 11.19 -33.78
CA PRO A 208 13.89 9.82 -33.88
C PRO A 208 15.25 9.68 -34.58
#